data_e0f4efe78ea7c4ee71c2a4af31f06980
#
_entry.id   e0f4efe78ea7c4ee71c2a4af31f06980
#
_cell.length_a   1.000
_cell.length_b   1.000
_cell.length_c   1.000
_cell.angle_alpha   90.00
_cell.angle_beta   90.00
_cell.angle_gamma   90.00
#
_symmetry.space_group_name_H-M   'P 1'
#
loop_
_entity.id
_entity.type
_entity.pdbx_description
1 polymer ?
#
loop_
_entity_poly.entity_id
_entity_poly.type
_entity_poly.pdbx_seq_one_letter_code
_entity_poly.pdbx_strand_id
1 'polypeptide(L)'
;MRHYYYVLVTLLLIALSSCRNDFSFEPSTGNLEFSKDTIYLDTVFTNIGSSTYTLKVYNRSNKDIKIPSVRLGQGDASKYRLMVDGMPGKVFTNVELLAKDSMYIFVETTINYNDFSAPDAQYLYTDKIEFDYGTNYQKVDLVTLVKDAYFIYPGRTNGVYEQVEVGVDENGNTPVSYTHLTLPTKA
;
A
#
# COMPACT_ATOMS: atom_id res chain seq x y z
N MET A 1 -58.44 20.51 -9.71
CA MET A 1 -57.27 20.48 -8.79
C MET A 1 -56.91 19.07 -8.36
N ARG A 2 -57.86 18.17 -8.01
CA ARG A 2 -57.60 16.84 -7.52
C ARG A 2 -56.90 15.92 -8.53
N HIS A 3 -57.20 16.02 -9.83
CA HIS A 3 -56.58 15.25 -10.92
C HIS A 3 -55.09 15.63 -11.16
N TYR A 4 -54.75 16.90 -11.05
CA TYR A 4 -53.35 17.37 -11.17
C TYR A 4 -52.45 16.82 -10.05
N TYR A 5 -53.00 16.67 -8.86
CA TYR A 5 -52.27 16.05 -7.74
C TYR A 5 -51.93 14.58 -8.01
N TYR A 6 -52.86 13.80 -8.53
CA TYR A 6 -52.61 12.40 -8.92
C TYR A 6 -51.58 12.28 -10.04
N VAL A 7 -51.64 13.13 -11.05
CA VAL A 7 -50.65 13.17 -12.13
C VAL A 7 -49.25 13.49 -11.58
N LEU A 8 -49.16 14.44 -10.70
CA LEU A 8 -47.90 14.86 -10.10
C LEU A 8 -47.28 13.74 -9.22
N VAL A 9 -48.13 13.07 -8.44
CA VAL A 9 -47.68 11.92 -7.59
C VAL A 9 -47.25 10.74 -8.47
N THR A 10 -47.97 10.44 -9.55
CA THR A 10 -47.59 9.38 -10.46
C THR A 10 -46.26 9.68 -11.18
N LEU A 11 -46.07 10.91 -11.61
CA LEU A 11 -44.80 11.38 -12.21
C LEU A 11 -43.62 11.28 -11.25
N LEU A 12 -43.84 11.64 -9.98
CA LEU A 12 -42.87 11.54 -8.91
C LEU A 12 -42.49 10.08 -8.64
N LEU A 13 -43.48 9.15 -8.61
CA LEU A 13 -43.23 7.73 -8.41
C LEU A 13 -42.43 7.13 -9.56
N ILE A 14 -42.72 7.51 -10.81
CA ILE A 14 -41.95 7.09 -11.99
C ILE A 14 -40.51 7.62 -11.93
N ALA A 15 -40.30 8.85 -11.50
CA ALA A 15 -38.96 9.43 -11.34
C ALA A 15 -38.13 8.74 -10.25
N LEU A 16 -38.78 8.23 -9.20
CA LEU A 16 -38.10 7.50 -8.10
C LEU A 16 -37.76 6.03 -8.45
N SER A 17 -38.37 5.46 -9.52
CA SER A 17 -38.08 4.08 -9.92
C SER A 17 -36.88 3.90 -10.85
N SER A 18 -36.16 4.98 -11.19
CA SER A 18 -35.14 5.04 -12.25
C SER A 18 -33.72 4.73 -11.83
N CYS A 19 -33.43 4.09 -10.69
CA CYS A 19 -32.06 3.83 -10.28
C CYS A 19 -31.84 2.37 -9.84
N ARG A 20 -31.95 1.45 -10.80
CA ARG A 20 -31.35 0.13 -10.63
C ARG A 20 -30.57 -0.24 -11.89
N ASN A 21 -29.28 0.16 -11.91
CA ASN A 21 -28.35 -0.42 -12.84
C ASN A 21 -27.92 -1.77 -12.27
N ASP A 22 -28.37 -2.85 -12.86
CA ASP A 22 -27.81 -4.17 -12.63
C ASP A 22 -26.43 -4.19 -13.30
N PHE A 23 -25.34 -4.06 -12.52
CA PHE A 23 -23.97 -4.13 -13.03
C PHE A 23 -23.70 -5.56 -13.52
N SER A 24 -23.32 -5.68 -14.77
CA SER A 24 -22.88 -6.95 -15.35
C SER A 24 -21.36 -6.92 -15.56
N PHE A 25 -20.65 -7.67 -14.76
CA PHE A 25 -19.19 -7.73 -14.82
C PHE A 25 -18.71 -8.81 -15.79
N GLU A 26 -17.80 -8.45 -16.69
CA GLU A 26 -17.07 -9.40 -17.53
C GLU A 26 -15.69 -9.70 -16.91
N PRO A 27 -15.12 -10.90 -17.12
CA PRO A 27 -13.75 -11.17 -16.68
C PRO A 27 -12.76 -10.19 -17.31
N SER A 28 -11.76 -9.77 -16.56
CA SER A 28 -10.65 -8.98 -17.07
C SER A 28 -9.95 -9.70 -18.23
N THR A 29 -9.52 -8.95 -19.23
CA THR A 29 -8.80 -9.45 -20.42
C THR A 29 -7.32 -9.10 -20.43
N GLY A 30 -6.75 -8.70 -19.27
CA GLY A 30 -5.34 -8.34 -19.17
C GLY A 30 -4.99 -6.97 -19.76
N ASN A 31 -5.97 -6.07 -19.86
CA ASN A 31 -5.81 -4.71 -20.38
C ASN A 31 -5.93 -3.65 -19.29
N LEU A 32 -5.45 -3.97 -18.07
CA LEU A 32 -5.37 -3.01 -16.98
C LEU A 32 -4.22 -2.04 -17.25
N GLU A 33 -4.44 -0.77 -16.95
CA GLU A 33 -3.40 0.25 -16.95
C GLU A 33 -3.01 0.58 -15.52
N PHE A 34 -1.73 0.76 -15.26
CA PHE A 34 -1.19 1.05 -13.94
C PHE A 34 -0.55 2.43 -13.91
N SER A 35 -0.68 3.13 -12.80
CA SER A 35 -0.01 4.42 -12.60
C SER A 35 1.52 4.30 -12.53
N LYS A 36 2.02 3.10 -12.24
CA LYS A 36 3.44 2.75 -12.13
C LYS A 36 3.61 1.28 -12.50
N ASP A 37 4.72 0.94 -13.11
CA ASP A 37 5.16 -0.45 -13.35
C ASP A 37 5.94 -1.04 -12.17
N THR A 38 6.53 -0.14 -11.37
CA THR A 38 7.30 -0.48 -10.18
C THR A 38 6.97 0.49 -9.04
N ILE A 39 6.75 -0.03 -7.85
CA ILE A 39 6.59 0.74 -6.63
C ILE A 39 7.89 0.61 -5.84
N TYR A 40 8.60 1.72 -5.73
CA TYR A 40 9.75 1.85 -4.85
C TYR A 40 9.24 2.35 -3.48
N LEU A 41 9.26 1.47 -2.49
CA LEU A 41 9.11 1.88 -1.12
C LEU A 41 10.48 2.43 -0.65
N ASP A 42 10.47 3.53 0.09
CA ASP A 42 11.69 4.10 0.63
C ASP A 42 12.44 3.10 1.53
N THR A 43 13.60 3.50 2.00
CA THR A 43 14.35 2.71 2.98
C THR A 43 13.47 2.43 4.20
N VAL A 44 13.28 1.14 4.48
CA VAL A 44 12.54 0.66 5.65
C VAL A 44 13.54 0.14 6.67
N PHE A 45 13.39 0.57 7.91
CA PHE A 45 14.18 0.03 9.01
C PHE A 45 13.56 -1.25 9.55
N THR A 46 14.41 -2.19 9.96
CA THR A 46 13.95 -3.46 10.55
C THR A 46 13.03 -3.19 11.75
N ASN A 47 11.99 -4.02 11.88
CA ASN A 47 10.97 -3.94 12.93
C ASN A 47 10.11 -2.66 12.92
N ILE A 48 10.25 -1.80 11.92
CA ILE A 48 9.42 -0.59 11.74
C ILE A 48 8.63 -0.72 10.45
N GLY A 49 7.33 -0.38 10.51
CA GLY A 49 6.48 -0.35 9.34
C GLY A 49 6.87 0.78 8.38
N SER A 50 6.76 0.52 7.07
CA SER A 50 6.92 1.55 6.05
C SER A 50 5.81 2.59 6.10
N SER A 51 6.00 3.70 5.41
CA SER A 51 4.87 4.54 4.97
C SER A 51 3.97 3.76 4.02
N THR A 52 2.74 4.23 3.85
CA THR A 52 1.78 3.66 2.90
C THR A 52 2.06 4.21 1.50
N TYR A 53 2.24 3.32 0.54
CA TYR A 53 2.43 3.65 -0.88
C TYR A 53 1.18 3.28 -1.66
N THR A 54 0.96 3.97 -2.78
CA THR A 54 -0.24 3.80 -3.59
C THR A 54 0.07 3.38 -5.01
N LEU A 55 -0.70 2.40 -5.50
CA LEU A 55 -0.84 2.05 -6.90
C LEU A 55 -2.25 2.38 -7.33
N LYS A 56 -2.40 3.06 -8.45
CA LYS A 56 -3.69 3.26 -9.08
C LYS A 56 -3.83 2.33 -10.28
N VAL A 57 -4.91 1.57 -10.31
CA VAL A 57 -5.25 0.61 -11.36
C VAL A 57 -6.45 1.14 -12.13
N TYR A 58 -6.36 1.22 -13.45
CA TYR A 58 -7.37 1.80 -14.31
C TYR A 58 -8.02 0.75 -15.20
N ASN A 59 -9.33 0.78 -15.28
CA ASN A 59 -10.10 0.14 -16.34
C ASN A 59 -10.41 1.19 -17.43
N ARG A 60 -9.69 1.18 -18.54
CA ARG A 60 -9.94 2.09 -19.65
C ARG A 60 -11.01 1.59 -20.62
N SER A 61 -11.52 0.40 -20.42
CA SER A 61 -12.59 -0.16 -21.25
C SER A 61 -13.94 0.50 -21.00
N ASN A 62 -14.92 0.22 -21.88
CA ASN A 62 -16.30 0.65 -21.71
C ASN A 62 -17.17 -0.40 -20.99
N LYS A 63 -16.55 -1.40 -20.37
CA LYS A 63 -17.22 -2.51 -19.70
C LYS A 63 -16.80 -2.59 -18.25
N ASP A 64 -17.74 -2.93 -17.40
CA ASP A 64 -17.46 -3.28 -16.01
C ASP A 64 -16.71 -4.61 -16.00
N ILE A 65 -15.59 -4.66 -15.32
CA ILE A 65 -14.72 -5.85 -15.29
C ILE A 65 -14.58 -6.41 -13.88
N LYS A 66 -14.35 -7.69 -13.83
CA LYS A 66 -13.98 -8.42 -12.63
C LYS A 66 -12.58 -9.00 -12.82
N ILE A 67 -11.63 -8.56 -11.99
CA ILE A 67 -10.25 -9.05 -11.97
C ILE A 67 -10.27 -10.37 -11.18
N PRO A 68 -10.01 -11.51 -11.80
CA PRO A 68 -10.12 -12.81 -11.15
C PRO A 68 -9.23 -12.96 -9.93
N SER A 69 -8.01 -12.39 -9.98
CA SER A 69 -7.06 -12.44 -8.88
C SER A 69 -6.19 -11.20 -8.83
N VAL A 70 -6.01 -10.68 -7.63
CA VAL A 70 -4.96 -9.71 -7.28
C VAL A 70 -4.21 -10.28 -6.09
N ARG A 71 -2.88 -10.50 -6.20
CA ARG A 71 -2.13 -11.15 -5.13
C ARG A 71 -0.66 -10.72 -5.10
N LEU A 72 -0.02 -10.95 -3.97
CA LEU A 72 1.43 -10.86 -3.86
C LEU A 72 2.09 -12.10 -4.47
N GLY A 73 3.19 -11.93 -5.20
CA GLY A 73 3.88 -13.01 -5.90
C GLY A 73 4.41 -14.08 -4.94
N GLN A 74 4.91 -13.70 -3.75
CA GLN A 74 5.35 -14.62 -2.71
C GLN A 74 4.18 -15.11 -1.82
N GLY A 75 2.95 -14.72 -2.11
CA GLY A 75 1.77 -15.12 -1.35
C GLY A 75 1.90 -14.78 0.14
N ASP A 76 1.60 -15.76 1.00
CA ASP A 76 1.65 -15.58 2.46
C ASP A 76 3.06 -15.32 3.01
N ALA A 77 4.11 -15.75 2.30
CA ALA A 77 5.50 -15.50 2.68
C ALA A 77 5.93 -14.05 2.46
N SER A 78 5.20 -13.28 1.64
CA SER A 78 5.50 -11.89 1.38
C SER A 78 5.52 -11.05 2.66
N LYS A 79 6.51 -10.17 2.78
CA LYS A 79 6.58 -9.17 3.86
C LYS A 79 5.76 -7.93 3.54
N TYR A 80 5.30 -7.78 2.30
CA TYR A 80 4.35 -6.74 1.93
C TYR A 80 2.93 -7.09 2.38
N ARG A 81 2.15 -6.06 2.57
CA ARG A 81 0.70 -6.10 2.81
C ARG A 81 0.01 -5.22 1.80
N LEU A 82 -1.11 -5.68 1.31
CA LEU A 82 -1.96 -4.89 0.40
C LEU A 82 -3.26 -4.53 1.10
N MET A 83 -3.82 -3.40 0.69
CA MET A 83 -5.22 -3.08 0.91
C MET A 83 -5.84 -2.78 -0.46
N VAL A 84 -6.78 -3.61 -0.87
CA VAL A 84 -7.47 -3.54 -2.16
C VAL A 84 -8.94 -3.25 -1.88
N ASP A 85 -9.46 -2.19 -2.42
CA ASP A 85 -10.85 -1.75 -2.20
C ASP A 85 -11.25 -1.73 -0.72
N GLY A 86 -10.37 -1.19 0.13
CA GLY A 86 -10.58 -1.09 1.58
C GLY A 86 -10.40 -2.39 2.37
N MET A 87 -10.14 -3.52 1.71
CA MET A 87 -9.91 -4.81 2.36
C MET A 87 -8.40 -5.09 2.48
N PRO A 88 -7.86 -5.36 3.67
CA PRO A 88 -6.48 -5.77 3.85
C PRO A 88 -6.29 -7.25 3.52
N GLY A 89 -5.15 -7.60 2.91
CA GLY A 89 -4.84 -8.99 2.59
C GLY A 89 -3.59 -9.14 1.74
N LYS A 90 -3.35 -10.38 1.29
CA LYS A 90 -2.27 -10.74 0.36
C LYS A 90 -2.79 -11.40 -0.91
N VAL A 91 -4.03 -11.88 -0.88
CA VAL A 91 -4.72 -12.52 -2.00
C VAL A 91 -6.16 -12.03 -2.02
N PHE A 92 -6.62 -11.56 -3.17
CA PHE A 92 -7.97 -11.07 -3.41
C PHE A 92 -8.51 -11.75 -4.67
N THR A 93 -9.78 -12.08 -4.67
CA THR A 93 -10.44 -12.71 -5.79
C THR A 93 -11.66 -11.93 -6.22
N ASN A 94 -11.93 -11.94 -7.53
CA ASN A 94 -13.12 -11.29 -8.10
C ASN A 94 -13.23 -9.79 -7.74
N VAL A 95 -12.11 -9.06 -7.86
CA VAL A 95 -12.07 -7.62 -7.60
C VAL A 95 -12.80 -6.88 -8.72
N GLU A 96 -13.83 -6.11 -8.37
CA GLU A 96 -14.70 -5.41 -9.31
C GLU A 96 -14.13 -4.02 -9.63
N LEU A 97 -14.20 -3.64 -10.91
CA LEU A 97 -13.76 -2.32 -11.36
C LEU A 97 -14.66 -1.85 -12.50
N LEU A 98 -15.37 -0.74 -12.29
CA LEU A 98 -16.33 -0.20 -13.23
C LEU A 98 -15.68 0.31 -14.52
N ALA A 99 -16.47 0.43 -15.57
CA ALA A 99 -16.05 1.00 -16.85
C ALA A 99 -15.53 2.42 -16.69
N LYS A 100 -14.37 2.72 -17.28
CA LYS A 100 -13.71 4.04 -17.22
C LYS A 100 -13.32 4.50 -15.81
N ASP A 101 -13.33 3.62 -14.85
CA ASP A 101 -13.01 3.91 -13.46
C ASP A 101 -11.62 3.40 -13.06
N SER A 102 -11.25 3.64 -11.82
CA SER A 102 -9.96 3.27 -11.25
C SER A 102 -10.08 3.00 -9.76
N MET A 103 -9.28 2.05 -9.28
CA MET A 103 -9.15 1.78 -7.85
C MET A 103 -7.73 2.05 -7.33
N TYR A 104 -7.63 2.26 -6.03
CA TYR A 104 -6.34 2.36 -5.34
C TYR A 104 -6.02 1.04 -4.64
N ILE A 105 -4.77 0.63 -4.79
CA ILE A 105 -4.16 -0.42 -3.99
C ILE A 105 -3.12 0.25 -3.11
N PHE A 106 -3.24 0.07 -1.80
CA PHE A 106 -2.26 0.56 -0.83
C PHE A 106 -1.28 -0.56 -0.52
N VAL A 107 -0.01 -0.20 -0.42
CA VAL A 107 1.09 -1.14 -0.19
C VAL A 107 1.90 -0.67 1.01
N GLU A 108 2.16 -1.58 1.93
CA GLU A 108 2.99 -1.39 3.11
C GLU A 108 3.89 -2.60 3.31
N THR A 109 4.96 -2.43 4.07
CA THR A 109 5.81 -3.54 4.50
C THR A 109 6.29 -3.37 5.93
N THR A 110 6.56 -4.49 6.58
CA THR A 110 7.29 -4.55 7.85
C THR A 110 8.23 -5.74 7.78
N ILE A 111 9.50 -5.50 7.98
CA ILE A 111 10.55 -6.51 7.83
C ILE A 111 11.21 -6.72 9.18
N ASN A 112 11.28 -7.97 9.63
CA ASN A 112 11.89 -8.30 10.91
C ASN A 112 13.41 -8.43 10.76
N TYR A 113 14.15 -8.00 11.77
CA TYR A 113 15.61 -8.13 11.84
C TYR A 113 16.07 -9.58 11.56
N ASN A 114 15.39 -10.56 12.14
CA ASN A 114 15.76 -11.98 12.00
C ASN A 114 15.68 -12.49 10.56
N ASP A 115 14.92 -11.84 9.69
CA ASP A 115 14.84 -12.18 8.27
C ASP A 115 16.11 -11.74 7.50
N PHE A 116 16.94 -10.87 8.10
CA PHE A 116 18.15 -10.27 7.50
C PHE A 116 19.42 -10.51 8.31
N SER A 117 19.36 -11.32 9.35
CA SER A 117 20.51 -11.60 10.23
C SER A 117 21.54 -12.58 9.64
N ALA A 118 21.30 -13.13 8.45
CA ALA A 118 22.27 -13.98 7.76
C ALA A 118 23.42 -13.16 7.15
N PRO A 119 24.66 -13.68 7.11
CA PRO A 119 25.82 -12.97 6.55
C PRO A 119 25.63 -12.52 5.09
N ASP A 120 24.77 -13.21 4.34
CA ASP A 120 24.46 -12.94 2.93
C ASP A 120 23.11 -12.21 2.76
N ALA A 121 22.58 -11.58 3.81
CA ALA A 121 21.29 -10.91 3.77
C ALA A 121 21.34 -9.77 2.74
N GLN A 122 20.43 -9.86 1.77
CA GLN A 122 20.25 -8.81 0.81
C GLN A 122 19.51 -7.64 1.46
N TYR A 123 20.09 -6.46 1.43
CA TYR A 123 19.44 -5.22 1.88
C TYR A 123 18.33 -4.76 0.92
N LEU A 124 18.06 -5.50 -0.13
CA LEU A 124 17.00 -5.24 -1.10
C LEU A 124 15.96 -6.33 -1.01
N TYR A 125 14.76 -5.96 -0.60
CA TYR A 125 13.61 -6.87 -0.58
C TYR A 125 12.70 -6.58 -1.76
N THR A 126 12.37 -7.60 -2.53
CA THR A 126 11.55 -7.47 -3.74
C THR A 126 10.42 -8.49 -3.76
N ASP A 127 9.28 -8.09 -4.30
CA ASP A 127 8.13 -8.92 -4.63
C ASP A 127 7.39 -8.28 -5.80
N LYS A 128 6.21 -8.72 -6.11
CA LYS A 128 5.34 -8.15 -7.15
C LYS A 128 3.87 -8.29 -6.74
N ILE A 129 3.05 -7.40 -7.27
CA ILE A 129 1.61 -7.58 -7.29
C ILE A 129 1.26 -8.23 -8.62
N GLU A 130 0.61 -9.37 -8.58
CA GLU A 130 0.17 -10.12 -9.75
C GLU A 130 -1.32 -9.90 -9.96
N PHE A 131 -1.69 -9.65 -11.21
CA PHE A 131 -3.06 -9.49 -11.66
C PHE A 131 -3.37 -10.58 -12.67
N ASP A 132 -4.50 -11.26 -12.49
CA ASP A 132 -4.97 -12.34 -13.34
C ASP A 132 -4.03 -13.57 -13.42
N TYR A 133 -4.34 -14.49 -14.35
CA TYR A 133 -3.61 -15.72 -14.61
C TYR A 133 -3.40 -15.96 -16.10
N GLY A 134 -2.45 -16.83 -16.41
CA GLY A 134 -2.22 -17.30 -17.76
C GLY A 134 -1.93 -16.19 -18.77
N THR A 135 -2.66 -16.12 -19.84
CA THR A 135 -2.43 -15.17 -20.95
C THR A 135 -2.76 -13.72 -20.58
N ASN A 136 -3.59 -13.51 -19.57
CA ASN A 136 -4.00 -12.18 -19.11
C ASN A 136 -3.16 -11.65 -17.95
N TYR A 137 -2.09 -12.36 -17.61
CA TYR A 137 -1.20 -12.02 -16.51
C TYR A 137 -0.55 -10.64 -16.71
N GLN A 138 -0.69 -9.81 -15.69
CA GLN A 138 0.02 -8.54 -15.58
C GLN A 138 0.66 -8.44 -14.19
N LYS A 139 1.68 -7.63 -14.04
CA LYS A 139 2.35 -7.44 -12.75
C LYS A 139 2.79 -6.00 -12.54
N VAL A 140 2.96 -5.64 -11.28
CA VAL A 140 3.65 -4.44 -10.81
C VAL A 140 4.72 -4.87 -9.82
N ASP A 141 5.96 -4.49 -10.05
CA ASP A 141 7.08 -4.89 -9.20
C ASP A 141 7.13 -4.03 -7.91
N LEU A 142 7.51 -4.64 -6.80
CA LEU A 142 7.67 -4.01 -5.48
C LEU A 142 9.14 -4.08 -5.08
N VAL A 143 9.71 -2.95 -4.70
CA VAL A 143 11.12 -2.86 -4.32
C VAL A 143 11.26 -2.03 -3.05
N THR A 144 11.98 -2.56 -2.06
CA THR A 144 12.25 -1.89 -0.79
C THR A 144 13.69 -2.09 -0.39
N LEU A 145 14.36 -1.00 -0.06
CA LEU A 145 15.67 -1.06 0.59
C LEU A 145 15.47 -1.25 2.09
N VAL A 146 16.14 -2.25 2.66
CA VAL A 146 16.06 -2.57 4.08
C VAL A 146 17.36 -2.16 4.76
N LYS A 147 17.26 -1.50 5.89
CA LYS A 147 18.40 -1.15 6.76
C LYS A 147 18.08 -1.51 8.19
N ASP A 148 19.11 -1.91 8.90
CA ASP A 148 19.03 -2.00 10.36
C ASP A 148 19.44 -0.67 10.97
N ALA A 149 18.82 -0.31 12.10
CA ALA A 149 19.14 0.89 12.83
C ALA A 149 18.78 0.74 14.31
N TYR A 150 19.64 1.22 15.15
CA TYR A 150 19.36 1.42 16.57
C TYR A 150 18.73 2.80 16.78
N PHE A 151 17.50 2.83 17.26
CA PHE A 151 16.82 4.08 17.60
C PHE A 151 17.04 4.40 19.06
N ILE A 152 17.74 5.51 19.31
CA ILE A 152 18.05 5.97 20.66
C ILE A 152 17.10 7.11 20.98
N TYR A 153 16.28 6.93 22.01
CA TYR A 153 15.33 7.93 22.50
C TYR A 153 15.77 8.35 23.93
N PRO A 154 16.62 9.38 24.06
CA PRO A 154 17.06 9.81 25.40
C PRO A 154 15.87 10.30 26.21
N GLY A 155 15.69 9.74 27.39
CA GLY A 155 14.70 10.18 28.36
C GLY A 155 14.99 11.60 28.86
N ARG A 156 13.97 12.28 29.42
CA ARG A 156 14.13 13.56 30.09
C ARG A 156 13.61 13.46 31.53
N THR A 157 14.51 13.61 32.50
CA THR A 157 14.17 13.59 33.92
C THR A 157 14.51 14.92 34.54
N ASN A 158 13.55 15.60 35.18
CA ASN A 158 13.73 16.91 35.80
C ASN A 158 14.36 17.99 34.89
N GLY A 159 14.05 17.95 33.61
CA GLY A 159 14.56 18.92 32.64
C GLY A 159 15.93 18.58 32.06
N VAL A 160 16.60 17.54 32.54
CA VAL A 160 17.90 17.06 32.05
C VAL A 160 17.67 15.86 31.12
N TYR A 161 18.27 15.88 29.93
CA TYR A 161 18.26 14.75 29.02
C TYR A 161 19.23 13.67 29.48
N GLU A 162 18.81 12.42 29.35
CA GLU A 162 19.68 11.27 29.55
C GLU A 162 20.80 11.30 28.50
N GLN A 163 22.02 11.05 28.93
CA GLN A 163 23.18 10.91 28.04
C GLN A 163 23.27 9.42 27.64
N VAL A 164 23.24 9.15 26.35
CA VAL A 164 23.45 7.80 25.82
C VAL A 164 24.81 7.73 25.16
N GLU A 165 25.65 6.82 25.66
CA GLU A 165 26.96 6.54 25.06
C GLU A 165 26.76 5.71 23.79
N VAL A 166 27.20 6.23 22.64
CA VAL A 166 27.02 5.62 21.33
C VAL A 166 28.21 4.74 20.93
N GLY A 167 29.12 4.48 21.81
CA GLY A 167 30.31 3.66 21.60
C GLY A 167 31.63 4.42 21.86
N VAL A 168 32.74 3.77 21.58
CA VAL A 168 34.08 4.37 21.61
C VAL A 168 34.69 4.32 20.21
N ASP A 169 35.45 5.33 19.85
CA ASP A 169 36.20 5.34 18.59
C ASP A 169 37.36 4.31 18.60
N GLU A 170 38.02 4.13 17.48
CA GLU A 170 39.17 3.21 17.35
C GLU A 170 40.32 3.57 18.28
N ASN A 171 40.34 4.77 18.85
CA ASN A 171 41.33 5.27 19.78
C ASN A 171 40.89 5.20 21.26
N GLY A 172 39.69 4.63 21.52
CA GLY A 172 39.16 4.50 22.87
C GLY A 172 38.53 5.78 23.44
N ASN A 173 38.31 6.81 22.62
CA ASN A 173 37.60 8.01 23.05
C ASN A 173 36.11 7.79 22.93
N THR A 174 35.33 8.21 23.92
CA THR A 174 33.89 8.27 23.81
C THR A 174 33.51 9.29 22.75
N PRO A 175 32.91 8.89 21.65
CA PRO A 175 32.42 9.85 20.68
C PRO A 175 31.32 10.68 21.33
N VAL A 176 31.29 11.93 20.94
CA VAL A 176 30.37 12.98 21.36
C VAL A 176 29.05 12.44 21.87
N SER A 177 28.78 12.61 23.17
CA SER A 177 27.45 12.32 23.72
C SER A 177 26.48 13.32 23.15
N TYR A 178 25.58 12.86 22.24
CA TYR A 178 24.51 13.70 21.76
C TYR A 178 23.47 13.88 22.87
N THR A 179 23.49 15.03 23.52
CA THR A 179 22.45 15.43 24.47
C THR A 179 21.22 16.00 23.76
N HIS A 180 21.28 16.13 22.44
CA HIS A 180 20.21 16.76 21.65
C HIS A 180 20.23 16.27 20.21
N LEU A 181 19.22 15.51 19.84
CA LEU A 181 18.87 15.26 18.44
C LEU A 181 18.11 16.49 17.90
N THR A 182 18.82 17.47 17.39
CA THR A 182 18.21 18.49 16.56
C THR A 182 18.08 17.93 15.17
N LEU A 183 16.84 17.61 14.76
CA LEU A 183 16.55 17.42 13.34
C LEU A 183 16.97 18.69 12.59
N PRO A 184 17.71 18.61 11.48
CA PRO A 184 18.00 19.77 10.68
C PRO A 184 16.68 20.33 10.17
N THR A 185 16.28 21.48 10.69
CA THR A 185 15.20 22.26 10.11
C THR A 185 15.66 22.72 8.74
N LYS A 186 15.05 22.19 7.70
CA LYS A 186 15.26 22.66 6.33
C LYS A 186 14.81 24.12 6.26
N ALA A 187 15.76 25.04 6.09
CA ALA A 187 15.48 26.43 5.76
C ALA A 187 14.90 26.54 4.34
#